data_ceba0b4849a5ac08c8beb919f39003e7
#
_entry.id   ceba0b4849a5ac08c8beb919f39003e7
#
_cell.length_a   1.000
_cell.length_b   1.000
_cell.length_c   1.000
_cell.angle_alpha   90.00
_cell.angle_beta   90.00
_cell.angle_gamma   90.00
#
_symmetry.space_group_name_H-M   'P 1'
#
loop_
_entity.id
_entity.type
_entity.pdbx_description
1 polymer ?
#
loop_
_entity_poly.entity_id
_entity_poly.type
_entity_poly.pdbx_seq_one_letter_code
_entity_poly.pdbx_strand_id
1 'polypeptide(L)'
;MNGINARVGARIRLYRRAKKLTLIQLSAMIHKSKATLSKYETGDIAIDVETLYDIAAALDIRIEQLLDQRTFTHGEAHGESCAFFQQSRIYVYFYDGRIGRCVKNVLQLDRATEPCTAVFYLDVPSFDDDALSSCRSLYYGTAEYFDAVTNFSLDNQTNRMEHASLCAVNPIDRVEQVQGMLT
;
A
#
# COMPACT_ATOMS: atom_id res chain seq x y z
N MET A 1 -20.07 -5.77 -12.29
CA MET A 1 -19.92 -6.01 -10.83
C MET A 1 -19.13 -7.29 -10.64
N ASN A 2 -17.84 -7.20 -10.33
CA ASN A 2 -17.09 -8.41 -9.99
C ASN A 2 -17.50 -8.85 -8.58
N GLY A 3 -18.30 -9.92 -8.50
CA GLY A 3 -18.74 -10.48 -7.22
C GLY A 3 -17.58 -10.96 -6.35
N ILE A 4 -17.84 -11.18 -5.04
CA ILE A 4 -16.84 -11.69 -4.08
C ILE A 4 -16.15 -12.95 -4.62
N ASN A 5 -16.90 -13.86 -5.22
CA ASN A 5 -16.37 -15.12 -5.78
C ASN A 5 -15.31 -14.88 -6.85
N ALA A 6 -15.51 -13.92 -7.76
CA ALA A 6 -14.54 -13.61 -8.81
C ALA A 6 -13.23 -13.03 -8.22
N ARG A 7 -13.33 -12.21 -7.17
CA ARG A 7 -12.15 -11.65 -6.49
C ARG A 7 -11.36 -12.72 -5.74
N VAL A 8 -12.04 -13.56 -4.98
CA VAL A 8 -11.42 -14.68 -4.28
C VAL A 8 -10.76 -15.64 -5.28
N GLY A 9 -11.47 -15.97 -6.36
CA GLY A 9 -10.96 -16.82 -7.43
C GLY A 9 -9.69 -16.27 -8.10
N ALA A 10 -9.67 -14.97 -8.38
CA ALA A 10 -8.50 -14.31 -8.95
C ALA A 10 -7.29 -14.40 -8.01
N ARG A 11 -7.48 -14.30 -6.68
CA ARG A 11 -6.41 -14.46 -5.68
C ARG A 11 -5.91 -15.88 -5.58
N ILE A 12 -6.82 -16.86 -5.58
CA ILE A 12 -6.42 -18.28 -5.64
C ILE A 12 -5.51 -18.51 -6.85
N ARG A 13 -5.89 -18.00 -8.02
CA ARG A 13 -5.09 -18.11 -9.24
C ARG A 13 -3.74 -17.41 -9.10
N LEU A 14 -3.69 -16.22 -8.48
CA LEU A 14 -2.46 -15.46 -8.24
C LEU A 14 -1.49 -16.27 -7.37
N TYR A 15 -1.94 -16.73 -6.19
CA TYR A 15 -1.10 -17.48 -5.25
C TYR A 15 -0.66 -18.82 -5.83
N ARG A 16 -1.57 -19.55 -6.49
CA ARG A 16 -1.21 -20.78 -7.19
C ARG A 16 -0.08 -20.58 -8.18
N ARG A 17 -0.15 -19.53 -9.01
CA ARG A 17 0.89 -19.20 -9.98
C ARG A 17 2.20 -18.78 -9.30
N ALA A 18 2.14 -18.00 -8.24
CA ALA A 18 3.30 -17.62 -7.45
C ALA A 18 4.04 -18.83 -6.87
N LYS A 19 3.29 -19.85 -6.42
CA LYS A 19 3.83 -21.15 -5.96
C LYS A 19 4.19 -22.10 -7.12
N LYS A 20 4.07 -21.66 -8.38
CA LYS A 20 4.34 -22.43 -9.61
C LYS A 20 3.53 -23.74 -9.72
N LEU A 21 2.36 -23.79 -9.08
CA LEU A 21 1.46 -24.94 -9.14
C LEU A 21 0.57 -24.88 -10.38
N THR A 22 0.36 -26.04 -11.01
CA THR A 22 -0.65 -26.20 -12.06
C THR A 22 -2.04 -26.35 -11.46
N LEU A 23 -3.10 -26.15 -12.27
CA LEU A 23 -4.48 -26.44 -11.84
C LEU A 23 -4.66 -27.90 -11.38
N ILE A 24 -3.97 -28.84 -12.05
CA ILE A 24 -4.06 -30.27 -11.70
C ILE A 24 -3.43 -30.53 -10.33
N GLN A 25 -2.27 -29.95 -10.06
CA GLN A 25 -1.60 -30.14 -8.77
C GLN A 25 -2.41 -29.57 -7.62
N LEU A 26 -2.87 -28.32 -7.72
CA LEU A 26 -3.67 -27.72 -6.65
C LEU A 26 -5.01 -28.47 -6.47
N SER A 27 -5.69 -28.86 -7.57
CA SER A 27 -6.95 -29.59 -7.47
C SER A 27 -6.81 -30.96 -6.78
N ALA A 28 -5.67 -31.64 -7.03
CA ALA A 28 -5.35 -32.90 -6.33
C ALA A 28 -5.11 -32.69 -4.83
N MET A 29 -4.42 -31.59 -4.43
CA MET A 29 -4.15 -31.27 -3.02
C MET A 29 -5.42 -31.01 -2.23
N ILE A 30 -6.45 -30.42 -2.85
CA ILE A 30 -7.72 -30.08 -2.20
C ILE A 30 -8.83 -31.09 -2.52
N HIS A 31 -8.50 -32.26 -3.07
CA HIS A 31 -9.44 -33.34 -3.42
C HIS A 31 -10.63 -32.88 -4.28
N LYS A 32 -10.44 -31.93 -5.18
CA LYS A 32 -11.46 -31.44 -6.13
C LYS A 32 -11.03 -31.71 -7.57
N SER A 33 -11.98 -31.65 -8.51
CA SER A 33 -11.66 -31.78 -9.91
C SER A 33 -10.97 -30.53 -10.46
N LYS A 34 -10.12 -30.70 -11.51
CA LYS A 34 -9.54 -29.56 -12.24
C LYS A 34 -10.63 -28.59 -12.74
N ALA A 35 -11.77 -29.13 -13.21
CA ALA A 35 -12.88 -28.32 -13.71
C ALA A 35 -13.51 -27.47 -12.60
N THR A 36 -13.67 -28.04 -11.38
CA THR A 36 -14.18 -27.34 -10.22
C THR A 36 -13.23 -26.21 -9.80
N LEU A 37 -11.92 -26.50 -9.70
CA LEU A 37 -10.93 -25.48 -9.36
C LEU A 37 -10.86 -24.35 -10.41
N SER A 38 -11.00 -24.68 -11.69
CA SER A 38 -11.07 -23.68 -12.75
C SER A 38 -12.25 -22.74 -12.56
N LYS A 39 -13.43 -23.26 -12.21
CA LYS A 39 -14.64 -22.47 -11.92
C LYS A 39 -14.50 -21.63 -10.64
N TYR A 40 -13.75 -22.12 -9.64
CA TYR A 40 -13.40 -21.31 -8.48
C TYR A 40 -12.51 -20.12 -8.87
N GLU A 41 -11.47 -20.35 -9.69
CA GLU A 41 -10.56 -19.27 -10.13
C GLU A 41 -11.22 -18.24 -11.04
N THR A 42 -12.29 -18.61 -11.77
CA THR A 42 -13.07 -17.66 -12.59
C THR A 42 -14.20 -16.99 -11.80
N GLY A 43 -14.53 -17.53 -10.63
CA GLY A 43 -15.65 -17.04 -9.82
C GLY A 43 -17.03 -17.49 -10.29
N ASP A 44 -17.09 -18.49 -11.18
CA ASP A 44 -18.34 -19.02 -11.75
C ASP A 44 -19.20 -19.76 -10.73
N ILE A 45 -18.56 -20.29 -9.68
CA ILE A 45 -19.23 -20.99 -8.58
C ILE A 45 -18.71 -20.49 -7.23
N ALA A 46 -19.60 -20.51 -6.25
CA ALA A 46 -19.24 -20.16 -4.87
C ALA A 46 -18.34 -21.24 -4.25
N ILE A 47 -17.40 -20.79 -3.41
CA ILE A 47 -16.51 -21.64 -2.65
C ILE A 47 -17.06 -21.75 -1.23
N ASP A 48 -17.29 -22.97 -0.75
CA ASP A 48 -17.63 -23.19 0.66
C ASP A 48 -16.43 -22.92 1.57
N VAL A 49 -16.71 -22.65 2.84
CA VAL A 49 -15.69 -22.24 3.82
C VAL A 49 -14.63 -23.33 4.02
N GLU A 50 -15.03 -24.59 4.06
CA GLU A 50 -14.13 -25.73 4.26
C GLU A 50 -13.14 -25.83 3.07
N THR A 51 -13.64 -25.78 1.84
CA THR A 51 -12.82 -25.77 0.64
C THR A 51 -11.87 -24.54 0.59
N LEU A 52 -12.32 -23.40 1.10
CA LEU A 52 -11.48 -22.20 1.15
C LEU A 52 -10.31 -22.36 2.13
N TYR A 53 -10.52 -23.02 3.29
CA TYR A 53 -9.46 -23.40 4.22
C TYR A 53 -8.49 -24.39 3.59
N ASP A 54 -9.00 -25.41 2.89
CA ASP A 54 -8.16 -26.40 2.19
C ASP A 54 -7.26 -25.74 1.15
N ILE A 55 -7.81 -24.78 0.38
CA ILE A 55 -7.04 -24.01 -0.61
C ILE A 55 -5.96 -23.18 0.07
N ALA A 56 -6.29 -22.48 1.15
CA ALA A 56 -5.33 -21.65 1.89
C ALA A 56 -4.20 -22.51 2.46
N ALA A 57 -4.51 -23.65 3.05
CA ALA A 57 -3.55 -24.63 3.56
C ALA A 57 -2.65 -25.19 2.44
N ALA A 58 -3.25 -25.60 1.31
CA ALA A 58 -2.51 -26.14 0.16
C ALA A 58 -1.56 -25.10 -0.48
N LEU A 59 -1.93 -23.82 -0.39
CA LEU A 59 -1.11 -22.71 -0.87
C LEU A 59 -0.12 -22.19 0.18
N ASP A 60 -0.18 -22.72 1.42
CA ASP A 60 0.64 -22.26 2.54
C ASP A 60 0.52 -20.74 2.75
N ILE A 61 -0.73 -20.27 2.85
CA ILE A 61 -1.10 -18.88 3.11
C ILE A 61 -2.20 -18.80 4.17
N ARG A 62 -2.41 -17.65 4.77
CA ARG A 62 -3.54 -17.42 5.67
C ARG A 62 -4.82 -17.20 4.87
N ILE A 63 -5.95 -17.69 5.38
CA ILE A 63 -7.25 -17.56 4.71
C ILE A 63 -7.63 -16.08 4.48
N GLU A 64 -7.25 -15.19 5.38
CA GLU A 64 -7.49 -13.76 5.24
C GLU A 64 -6.87 -13.20 3.95
N GLN A 65 -5.75 -13.77 3.50
CA GLN A 65 -5.10 -13.36 2.25
C GLN A 65 -5.93 -13.71 1.01
N LEU A 66 -6.84 -14.69 1.10
CA LEU A 66 -7.81 -14.99 0.05
C LEU A 66 -9.07 -14.13 0.16
N LEU A 67 -9.49 -13.79 1.39
CA LEU A 67 -10.70 -13.03 1.68
C LEU A 67 -10.47 -11.53 1.73
N ASP A 68 -9.23 -11.08 1.88
CA ASP A 68 -8.92 -9.67 2.00
C ASP A 68 -9.52 -8.91 0.81
N GLN A 69 -10.46 -8.01 1.12
CA GLN A 69 -11.08 -7.14 0.13
C GLN A 69 -10.15 -6.01 -0.32
N ARG A 70 -9.00 -5.88 0.33
CA ARG A 70 -7.95 -4.96 -0.11
C ARG A 70 -7.39 -5.52 -1.41
N THR A 71 -8.04 -5.15 -2.50
CA THR A 71 -7.38 -5.21 -3.79
C THR A 71 -6.11 -4.39 -3.64
N PHE A 72 -4.95 -4.99 -3.89
CA PHE A 72 -3.81 -4.21 -4.37
C PHE A 72 -4.16 -3.75 -5.80
N THR A 73 -5.26 -3.05 -5.93
CA THR A 73 -5.48 -2.18 -7.05
C THR A 73 -4.68 -0.94 -6.70
N HIS A 74 -3.50 -0.83 -7.28
CA HIS A 74 -3.00 0.49 -7.56
C HIS A 74 -4.22 1.29 -8.09
N GLY A 75 -4.73 2.26 -7.33
CA GLY A 75 -5.58 3.30 -7.87
C GLY A 75 -7.08 3.15 -7.82
N GLU A 76 -7.70 2.38 -6.89
CA GLU A 76 -9.08 2.70 -6.50
C GLU A 76 -9.12 3.01 -5.01
N ALA A 77 -9.01 4.29 -4.69
CA ALA A 77 -9.36 4.84 -3.40
C ALA A 77 -10.88 4.64 -3.20
N HIS A 78 -11.29 3.45 -2.77
CA HIS A 78 -12.62 3.20 -2.23
C HIS A 78 -12.59 3.42 -0.73
N GLY A 79 -12.79 4.62 -0.39
CA GLY A 79 -13.00 5.24 0.87
C GLY A 79 -12.73 6.71 0.66
N GLU A 80 -13.50 7.60 1.22
CA GLU A 80 -13.15 9.01 1.28
C GLU A 80 -11.72 9.05 1.82
N SER A 81 -10.75 9.37 0.96
CA SER A 81 -9.34 9.43 1.36
C SER A 81 -9.30 10.33 2.59
N CYS A 82 -8.65 9.87 3.65
CA CYS A 82 -8.53 10.65 4.88
C CYS A 82 -8.27 12.11 4.53
N ALA A 83 -9.10 13.02 5.03
CA ALA A 83 -9.06 14.46 4.68
C ALA A 83 -7.66 15.06 4.85
N PHE A 84 -6.85 14.49 5.74
CA PHE A 84 -5.46 14.86 5.97
C PHE A 84 -4.60 14.64 4.71
N PHE A 85 -4.72 13.49 4.06
CA PHE A 85 -3.96 13.18 2.84
C PHE A 85 -4.62 13.68 1.55
N GLN A 86 -5.74 14.41 1.64
CA GLN A 86 -6.32 15.14 0.50
C GLN A 86 -5.56 16.45 0.21
N GLN A 87 -4.74 16.90 1.13
CA GLN A 87 -3.94 18.11 0.95
C GLN A 87 -2.76 17.83 0.00
N SER A 88 -2.50 18.77 -0.90
CA SER A 88 -1.33 18.69 -1.80
C SER A 88 -0.01 18.97 -1.09
N ARG A 89 -0.06 19.56 0.12
CA ARG A 89 1.10 19.93 0.91
C ARG A 89 0.87 19.58 2.37
N ILE A 90 1.83 18.86 2.97
CA ILE A 90 1.84 18.43 4.36
C ILE A 90 3.13 18.94 5.01
N TYR A 91 3.01 19.52 6.19
CA TYR A 91 4.15 19.99 6.98
C TYR A 91 4.56 18.89 7.95
N VAL A 92 5.84 18.51 7.90
CA VAL A 92 6.38 17.42 8.71
C VAL A 92 7.43 17.97 9.67
N TYR A 93 7.29 17.64 10.94
CA TYR A 93 8.23 18.04 11.98
C TYR A 93 8.77 16.79 12.66
N PHE A 94 10.07 16.71 12.85
CA PHE A 94 10.68 15.72 13.71
C PHE A 94 11.91 16.29 14.43
N TYR A 95 12.26 15.67 15.54
CA TYR A 95 13.47 16.03 16.28
C TYR A 95 14.66 15.22 15.73
N ASP A 96 15.64 15.90 15.16
CA ASP A 96 16.90 15.26 14.74
C ASP A 96 17.91 15.29 15.91
N GLY A 97 18.05 14.15 16.56
CA GLY A 97 18.96 13.98 17.70
C GLY A 97 20.45 14.18 17.36
N ARG A 98 20.84 14.10 16.09
CA ARG A 98 22.23 14.32 15.64
C ARG A 98 22.61 15.81 15.69
N ILE A 99 21.65 16.67 15.43
CA ILE A 99 21.84 18.14 15.42
C ILE A 99 21.14 18.84 16.58
N GLY A 100 20.43 18.09 17.43
CA GLY A 100 19.82 18.55 18.67
C GLY A 100 18.68 19.56 18.48
N ARG A 101 17.98 19.55 17.33
CA ARG A 101 16.88 20.48 17.06
C ARG A 101 15.71 19.84 16.32
N CYS A 102 14.56 20.47 16.42
CA CYS A 102 13.42 20.15 15.57
C CYS A 102 13.66 20.68 14.16
N VAL A 103 13.49 19.83 13.15
CA VAL A 103 13.61 20.19 11.73
C VAL A 103 12.22 20.34 11.11
N LYS A 104 12.12 21.29 10.19
CA LYS A 104 10.92 21.60 9.42
C LYS A 104 11.05 21.00 8.04
N ASN A 105 10.04 20.28 7.60
CA ASN A 105 10.06 19.61 6.32
C ASN A 105 8.72 19.82 5.61
N VAL A 106 8.74 19.70 4.29
CA VAL A 106 7.55 19.79 3.45
C VAL A 106 7.43 18.52 2.62
N LEU A 107 6.26 17.91 2.64
CA LEU A 107 5.88 16.82 1.77
C LEU A 107 4.82 17.33 0.80
N GLN A 108 5.11 17.29 -0.49
CA GLN A 108 4.17 17.63 -1.57
C GLN A 108 3.68 16.36 -2.23
N LEU A 109 2.36 16.28 -2.48
CA LEU A 109 1.70 15.13 -3.10
C LEU A 109 1.09 15.53 -4.43
N ASP A 110 1.45 14.81 -5.48
CA ASP A 110 0.79 14.88 -6.79
C ASP A 110 -0.05 13.63 -7.00
N ARG A 111 -1.37 13.84 -7.00
CA ARG A 111 -2.39 12.79 -7.15
C ARG A 111 -2.83 12.58 -8.58
N ALA A 112 -2.41 13.43 -9.50
CA ALA A 112 -2.69 13.26 -10.91
C ALA A 112 -1.93 12.06 -11.50
N THR A 113 -0.95 11.53 -10.74
CA THR A 113 -0.14 10.36 -11.11
C THR A 113 -0.58 9.12 -10.33
N GLU A 114 -0.52 7.95 -10.97
CA GLU A 114 -0.67 6.64 -10.32
C GLU A 114 0.61 5.81 -10.54
N PRO A 115 1.29 5.43 -9.44
CA PRO A 115 1.02 5.76 -8.03
C PRO A 115 1.17 7.25 -7.72
N CYS A 116 0.51 7.71 -6.63
CA CYS A 116 0.62 9.10 -6.17
C CYS A 116 2.08 9.47 -5.95
N THR A 117 2.53 10.53 -6.60
CA THR A 117 3.91 10.99 -6.47
C THR A 117 4.08 11.84 -5.21
N ALA A 118 5.20 11.62 -4.52
CA ALA A 118 5.58 12.35 -3.32
C ALA A 118 6.94 13.01 -3.48
N VAL A 119 7.03 14.30 -3.14
CA VAL A 119 8.28 15.06 -3.08
C VAL A 119 8.50 15.55 -1.65
N PHE A 120 9.62 15.17 -1.05
CA PHE A 120 9.92 15.51 0.34
C PHE A 120 11.14 16.40 0.43
N TYR A 121 10.92 17.61 0.94
CA TYR A 121 11.93 18.65 1.17
C TYR A 121 12.38 18.56 2.63
N LEU A 122 13.58 18.06 2.86
CA LEU A 122 14.15 17.86 4.19
C LEU A 122 14.88 19.12 4.66
N ASP A 123 14.54 19.55 5.89
CA ASP A 123 15.17 20.66 6.61
C ASP A 123 15.11 21.97 5.81
N VAL A 124 13.89 22.46 5.64
CA VAL A 124 13.64 23.77 4.98
C VAL A 124 13.77 24.93 5.97
N PRO A 125 14.29 26.08 5.56
CA PRO A 125 14.41 27.25 6.44
C PRO A 125 13.04 27.85 6.80
N SER A 126 12.12 27.90 5.84
CA SER A 126 10.72 28.32 6.02
C SER A 126 9.79 27.50 5.11
N PHE A 127 8.48 27.75 5.22
CA PHE A 127 7.48 27.03 4.40
C PHE A 127 7.06 27.77 3.14
N ASP A 128 7.72 28.86 2.82
CA ASP A 128 7.49 29.62 1.59
C ASP A 128 8.02 28.85 0.38
N ASP A 129 7.38 29.02 -0.77
CA ASP A 129 7.76 28.28 -1.98
C ASP A 129 9.22 28.54 -2.40
N ASP A 130 9.69 29.76 -2.26
CA ASP A 130 11.07 30.13 -2.57
C ASP A 130 12.09 29.42 -1.66
N ALA A 131 11.69 29.14 -0.42
CA ALA A 131 12.53 28.47 0.57
C ALA A 131 12.68 26.96 0.36
N LEU A 132 11.78 26.35 -0.41
CA LEU A 132 11.85 24.90 -0.72
C LEU A 132 13.11 24.57 -1.52
N SER A 133 13.55 25.47 -2.40
CA SER A 133 14.79 25.31 -3.16
C SER A 133 16.05 25.27 -2.29
N SER A 134 15.97 25.78 -1.05
CA SER A 134 17.05 25.83 -0.06
C SER A 134 17.00 24.68 0.95
N CYS A 135 16.23 23.62 0.69
CA CYS A 135 16.19 22.43 1.54
C CYS A 135 17.56 21.75 1.61
N ARG A 136 17.84 21.10 2.75
CA ARG A 136 19.10 20.34 2.93
C ARG A 136 19.20 19.15 1.99
N SER A 137 18.09 18.46 1.77
CA SER A 137 18.02 17.30 0.88
C SER A 137 16.62 17.20 0.26
N LEU A 138 16.59 16.78 -0.99
CA LEU A 138 15.37 16.55 -1.75
C LEU A 138 15.20 15.06 -2.02
N TYR A 139 14.03 14.53 -1.67
CA TYR A 139 13.66 13.16 -1.95
C TYR A 139 12.45 13.13 -2.88
N TYR A 140 12.42 12.14 -3.75
CA TYR A 140 11.33 11.90 -4.68
C TYR A 140 10.91 10.44 -4.62
N GLY A 141 9.61 10.18 -4.69
CA GLY A 141 9.11 8.82 -4.63
C GLY A 141 7.60 8.74 -4.72
N THR A 142 7.04 7.76 -4.03
CA THR A 142 5.62 7.44 -4.10
C THR A 142 4.97 7.44 -2.73
N ALA A 143 3.67 7.73 -2.72
CA ALA A 143 2.80 7.57 -1.57
C ALA A 143 1.80 6.44 -1.86
N GLU A 144 1.74 5.47 -0.97
CA GLU A 144 0.79 4.37 -1.01
C GLU A 144 -0.16 4.48 0.18
N TYR A 145 -1.44 4.59 -0.14
CA TYR A 145 -2.49 4.74 0.85
C TYR A 145 -3.07 3.39 1.22
N PHE A 146 -2.99 3.04 2.52
CA PHE A 146 -3.65 1.90 3.14
C PHE A 146 -4.70 2.40 4.13
N ASP A 147 -5.69 1.58 4.43
CA ASP A 147 -6.79 1.94 5.31
C ASP A 147 -6.34 2.59 6.65
N ALA A 148 -5.40 1.97 7.34
CA ALA A 148 -4.91 2.42 8.64
C ALA A 148 -3.65 3.30 8.59
N VAL A 149 -2.88 3.25 7.51
CA VAL A 149 -1.60 3.97 7.37
C VAL A 149 -1.36 4.41 5.93
N THR A 150 -0.58 5.48 5.77
CA THR A 150 -0.02 5.88 4.48
C THR A 150 1.49 5.72 4.54
N ASN A 151 2.04 5.00 3.57
CA ASN A 151 3.47 4.78 3.43
C ASN A 151 4.03 5.63 2.29
N PHE A 152 5.17 6.25 2.55
CA PHE A 152 5.95 7.01 1.57
C PHE A 152 7.28 6.30 1.38
N SER A 153 7.63 6.01 0.14
CA SER A 153 8.92 5.43 -0.26
C SER A 153 9.67 6.48 -1.07
N LEU A 154 10.77 6.98 -0.54
CA LEU A 154 11.39 8.23 -0.98
C LEU A 154 12.89 8.04 -1.22
N ASP A 155 13.37 8.31 -2.42
CA ASP A 155 14.78 8.24 -2.81
C ASP A 155 15.42 9.63 -2.84
N ASN A 156 16.58 9.77 -2.22
CA ASN A 156 17.34 11.01 -2.23
C ASN A 156 17.83 11.34 -3.66
N GLN A 157 17.53 12.54 -4.13
CA GLN A 157 17.86 12.94 -5.48
C GLN A 157 19.34 13.33 -5.66
N THR A 158 20.03 13.60 -4.56
CA THR A 158 21.45 13.96 -4.57
C THR A 158 22.35 12.77 -4.25
N ASN A 159 21.91 11.92 -3.32
CA ASN A 159 22.63 10.73 -2.89
C ASN A 159 21.77 9.47 -3.11
N ARG A 160 21.95 8.79 -4.22
CA ARG A 160 21.16 7.61 -4.63
C ARG A 160 21.25 6.41 -3.68
N MET A 161 22.16 6.41 -2.73
CA MET A 161 22.29 5.35 -1.72
C MET A 161 21.43 5.62 -0.49
N GLU A 162 20.85 6.81 -0.39
CA GLU A 162 20.04 7.22 0.75
C GLU A 162 18.56 7.12 0.40
N HIS A 163 17.87 6.27 1.14
CA HIS A 163 16.43 6.04 1.04
C HIS A 163 15.77 6.45 2.36
N ALA A 164 14.61 7.05 2.29
CA ALA A 164 13.79 7.38 3.44
C ALA A 164 12.41 6.73 3.31
N SER A 165 11.94 6.13 4.38
CA SER A 165 10.58 5.61 4.47
C SER A 165 9.83 6.36 5.56
N LEU A 166 8.68 6.92 5.21
CA LEU A 166 7.79 7.57 6.15
C LEU A 166 6.48 6.79 6.20
N CYS A 167 6.10 6.34 7.40
CA CYS A 167 4.82 5.71 7.66
C CYS A 167 3.99 6.63 8.57
N ALA A 168 2.85 7.08 8.10
CA ALA A 168 1.94 7.92 8.87
C ALA A 168 0.62 7.19 9.14
N VAL A 169 0.10 7.33 10.36
CA VAL A 169 -1.20 6.76 10.74
C VAL A 169 -2.32 7.58 10.12
N ASN A 170 -3.27 6.91 9.49
CA ASN A 170 -4.45 7.55 8.92
C ASN A 170 -5.48 7.80 10.03
N PRO A 171 -5.83 9.06 10.32
CA PRO A 171 -6.84 9.35 11.31
C PRO A 171 -8.24 8.96 10.83
N ILE A 172 -9.07 8.46 11.75
CA ILE A 172 -10.46 8.09 11.48
C ILE A 172 -11.32 9.37 11.37
N ASP A 173 -10.99 10.37 12.17
CA ASP A 173 -11.69 11.65 12.20
C ASP A 173 -10.90 12.76 11.49
N ARG A 174 -11.56 13.89 11.20
CA ARG A 174 -10.87 15.09 10.71
C ARG A 174 -9.96 15.64 11.79
N VAL A 175 -8.66 15.50 11.60
CA VAL A 175 -7.62 16.04 12.47
C VAL A 175 -6.67 16.91 11.65
N GLU A 176 -6.04 17.87 12.34
CA GLU A 176 -5.05 18.76 11.75
C GLU A 176 -3.62 18.19 11.86
N GLN A 177 -3.42 17.17 12.67
CA GLN A 177 -2.12 16.59 12.95
C GLN A 177 -2.21 15.06 13.04
N VAL A 178 -1.22 14.39 12.46
CA VAL A 178 -1.05 12.94 12.57
C VAL A 178 0.36 12.62 13.01
N GLN A 179 0.54 11.45 13.63
CA GLN A 179 1.84 10.93 13.99
C GLN A 179 2.32 9.92 12.96
N GLY A 180 3.62 9.89 12.73
CA GLY A 180 4.26 8.95 11.83
C GLY A 180 5.65 8.59 12.29
N MET A 181 6.27 7.63 11.60
CA MET A 181 7.64 7.20 11.82
C MET A 181 8.43 7.41 10.53
N LEU A 182 9.59 8.06 10.66
CA LEU A 182 10.54 8.25 9.57
C LEU A 182 11.76 7.34 9.85
N THR A 183 12.13 6.53 8.87
CA THR A 183 13.29 5.62 8.91
C THR A 183 14.16 5.78 7.68
#